data_db9eecc77e77356ac3f24652da290a08
#
_entry.id   db9eecc77e77356ac3f24652da290a08
#
_cell.length_a   1.000
_cell.length_b   1.000
_cell.length_c   1.000
_cell.angle_alpha   90.00
_cell.angle_beta   90.00
_cell.angle_gamma   90.00
#
_symmetry.space_group_name_H-M   'P 1'
#
loop_
_entity.id
_entity.type
_entity.pdbx_description
1 polymer ?
#
loop_
_entity_poly.entity_id
_entity_poly.type
_entity_poly.pdbx_seq_one_letter_code
_entity_poly.pdbx_strand_id
1 'polypeptide(L)'
;MTEXTTPEKIASMDFVLRAKRGREKIPVTLCLGKPYKXEKSGWWECPXWIEPVWPPRQTQVGIGENAIEAVQDALKLLGLLICSSCRLYKVKLTKSDADTLYFQFPEAFESRFPEEAAEIKERSSRDSEKE
;
A
#
# COMPACT_ATOMS: atom_id res chain seq x y z
N MET A 1 4.54 -22.19 18.71
CA MET A 1 4.48 -21.63 18.16
C MET A 1 3.56 -21.10 17.87
N THR A 2 3.46 -20.52 17.82
CA THR A 2 2.50 -19.92 17.67
C THR A 2 2.12 -19.85 16.45
N GLU A 3 1.34 -19.91 16.13
CA GLU A 3 0.98 -19.98 15.09
C GLU A 3 0.54 -18.95 14.59
N UNK A 4 0.54 -18.64 13.77
CA UNK A 4 0.24 -17.89 13.42
C UNK A 4 -0.65 -17.30 13.76
N THR A 5 -0.60 -16.65 14.45
CA THR A 5 -1.66 -15.85 14.95
C THR A 5 -1.86 -14.69 14.00
N THR A 6 -3.04 -14.55 13.53
CA THR A 6 -3.33 -13.41 12.66
C THR A 6 -3.18 -12.13 13.45
N PRO A 7 -2.43 -11.16 12.94
CA PRO A 7 -2.30 -9.89 13.65
C PRO A 7 -3.64 -9.19 13.77
N GLU A 8 -3.80 -8.46 14.84
CA GLU A 8 -5.02 -7.67 15.03
C GLU A 8 -5.03 -6.52 14.03
N LYS A 9 -6.06 -6.47 13.22
CA LYS A 9 -6.18 -5.42 12.21
C LYS A 9 -6.68 -4.14 12.87
N ILE A 10 -5.97 -3.05 12.69
CA ILE A 10 -6.39 -1.78 13.25
C ILE A 10 -6.88 -0.80 12.22
N ALA A 11 -6.54 -1.02 10.94
CA ALA A 11 -6.99 -0.12 9.89
C ALA A 11 -6.95 -0.85 8.57
N SER A 12 -7.79 -0.43 7.65
CA SER A 12 -7.79 -1.03 6.33
C SER A 12 -8.29 -0.04 5.29
N MET A 13 -8.00 -0.35 4.02
CA MET A 13 -8.41 0.47 2.91
C MET A 13 -8.73 -0.45 1.75
N ASP A 14 -9.89 -0.28 1.18
CA ASP A 14 -10.35 -1.14 0.10
C ASP A 14 -10.11 -0.50 -1.26
N PHE A 15 -9.70 -1.35 -2.21
CA PHE A 15 -9.58 -0.94 -3.58
C PHE A 15 -10.23 -1.97 -4.47
N VAL A 16 -10.69 -1.55 -5.63
CA VAL A 16 -11.11 -2.48 -6.66
C VAL A 16 -10.23 -2.23 -7.88
N LEU A 17 -9.44 -3.22 -8.24
CA LEU A 17 -8.54 -3.11 -9.37
C LEU A 17 -9.12 -3.85 -10.57
N ARG A 18 -8.58 -3.58 -11.75
CA ARG A 18 -9.01 -4.26 -12.95
C ARG A 18 -7.82 -4.90 -13.62
N ALA A 19 -7.98 -6.14 -14.01
CA ALA A 19 -6.94 -6.80 -14.77
C ALA A 19 -6.85 -6.13 -16.14
N LYS A 20 -5.64 -5.98 -16.63
CA LYS A 20 -5.43 -5.26 -17.86
C LYS A 20 -6.14 -5.87 -19.03
N ARG A 21 -6.21 -7.16 -19.07
CA ARG A 21 -6.85 -7.83 -20.18
C ARG A 21 -8.20 -8.40 -19.87
N GLY A 22 -8.74 -8.15 -18.74
CA GLY A 22 -10.01 -8.72 -18.40
C GLY A 22 -11.01 -7.69 -18.02
N ARG A 23 -12.20 -8.15 -17.78
CA ARG A 23 -13.22 -7.30 -17.25
C ARG A 23 -13.43 -7.59 -15.79
N GLU A 24 -12.63 -8.50 -15.26
CA GLU A 24 -12.75 -8.86 -13.88
C GLU A 24 -12.33 -7.75 -12.97
N LYS A 25 -13.11 -7.54 -11.96
CA LYS A 25 -12.74 -6.61 -10.90
C LYS A 25 -12.08 -7.41 -9.81
N ILE A 26 -11.01 -6.87 -9.28
CA ILE A 26 -10.24 -7.56 -8.25
C ILE A 26 -10.29 -6.74 -6.98
N PRO A 27 -11.12 -7.13 -6.03
CA PRO A 27 -11.15 -6.38 -4.78
C PRO A 27 -9.94 -6.74 -3.92
N VAL A 28 -9.28 -5.73 -3.40
CA VAL A 28 -8.17 -5.94 -2.49
C VAL A 28 -8.34 -5.02 -1.29
N THR A 29 -7.85 -5.47 -0.15
CA THR A 29 -7.89 -4.67 1.07
C THR A 29 -6.48 -4.55 1.60
N LEU A 30 -6.01 -3.33 1.75
CA LEU A 30 -4.72 -3.07 2.37
C LEU A 30 -4.95 -3.02 3.87
N CYS A 31 -4.18 -3.78 4.62
CA CYS A 31 -4.43 -3.92 6.04
C CYS A 31 -3.22 -3.54 6.87
N LEU A 32 -3.50 -2.86 7.98
CA LEU A 32 -2.48 -2.47 8.93
C LEU A 32 -2.80 -3.14 10.24
N GLY A 33 -1.83 -3.80 10.82
CA GLY A 33 -2.03 -4.48 12.09
C GLY A 33 -1.55 -3.66 13.27
N LYS A 34 -1.87 -4.13 14.46
CA LYS A 34 -1.50 -3.44 15.67
C LYS A 34 0.02 -3.51 15.88
N PRO A 35 0.68 -2.39 16.12
CA PRO A 35 2.12 -2.44 16.37
C PRO A 35 2.44 -3.07 17.73
N TYR A 36 3.61 -3.69 17.81
CA TYR A 36 4.07 -4.32 19.03
C TYR A 36 5.57 -4.17 19.15
N LYS A 37 6.06 -4.37 20.37
CA LYS A 37 7.46 -4.22 20.64
C LYS A 37 8.13 -5.57 20.80
N UNK A 38 9.06 -5.83 20.05
CA UNK A 38 9.59 -6.78 20.06
C UNK A 38 10.29 -6.79 21.10
N GLU A 39 10.39 -7.66 22.05
CA GLU A 39 11.00 -7.63 23.35
C GLU A 39 12.50 -7.76 23.33
N LYS A 40 12.98 -8.63 22.50
CA LYS A 40 14.42 -8.87 22.49
C LYS A 40 15.19 -7.71 21.94
N SER A 41 14.73 -7.17 20.84
CA SER A 41 15.46 -6.08 20.19
C SER A 41 15.11 -4.72 20.74
N GLY A 42 13.94 -4.60 21.32
CA GLY A 42 13.45 -3.30 21.71
C GLY A 42 12.86 -2.49 20.56
N TRP A 43 12.94 -3.01 19.35
CA TRP A 43 12.33 -2.32 18.22
C TRP A 43 10.85 -2.60 18.17
N TRP A 44 10.14 -1.71 17.54
CA TRP A 44 8.72 -1.89 17.30
C TRP A 44 8.50 -2.43 15.90
N GLU A 45 7.46 -3.24 15.74
CA GLU A 45 7.07 -3.80 14.46
C GLU A 45 5.61 -3.54 14.24
N CYS A 46 5.22 -3.35 12.98
CA CYS A 46 3.84 -3.13 12.59
C CYS A 46 3.55 -3.95 11.34
N PRO A 47 2.61 -4.89 11.44
CA PRO A 47 2.33 -5.76 10.28
C PRO A 47 1.57 -5.06 9.16
N UNK A 48 1.64 -5.45 7.83
CA UNK A 48 1.09 -5.00 6.93
C UNK A 48 0.79 -5.97 6.17
N TRP A 49 -0.22 -6.11 5.51
CA TRP A 49 -0.55 -7.18 4.55
C TRP A 49 -1.69 -6.74 3.63
N ILE A 50 -1.90 -7.55 2.60
CA ILE A 50 -2.98 -7.29 1.63
C ILE A 50 -3.88 -8.50 1.59
N GLU A 51 -5.20 -8.30 1.63
CA GLU A 51 -6.18 -9.36 1.54
C GLU A 51 -6.93 -9.25 0.22
N PRO A 52 -7.25 -10.34 -0.44
CA PRO A 52 -6.73 -11.67 -0.19
C PRO A 52 -5.24 -11.67 -0.46
N VAL A 53 -4.55 -12.71 -0.09
CA VAL A 53 -3.11 -12.78 -0.28
C VAL A 53 -2.84 -12.67 -1.78
N TRP A 54 -2.13 -11.61 -2.18
CA TRP A 54 -1.92 -11.35 -3.59
C TRP A 54 -0.84 -10.31 -3.76
N PRO A 55 0.20 -10.64 -4.48
CA PRO A 55 0.59 -11.99 -4.81
C PRO A 55 0.80 -12.79 -3.55
N PRO A 56 1.00 -14.06 -3.65
CA PRO A 56 1.03 -14.88 -2.45
C PRO A 56 2.02 -14.32 -1.51
N ARG A 57 1.58 -14.06 -0.42
CA ARG A 57 2.32 -13.42 0.33
C ARG A 57 2.24 -13.57 1.65
N GLN A 58 3.02 -13.06 2.30
CA GLN A 58 3.05 -13.18 3.62
C GLN A 58 2.93 -11.86 4.25
N THR A 59 2.59 -11.81 5.50
CA THR A 59 2.57 -10.58 6.27
C THR A 59 3.98 -10.01 6.31
N GLN A 60 4.08 -8.74 6.00
CA GLN A 60 5.33 -8.00 6.13
C GLN A 60 5.27 -7.20 7.43
N VAL A 61 6.39 -6.69 7.90
CA VAL A 61 6.39 -5.82 9.06
C VAL A 61 7.18 -4.57 8.81
N GLY A 62 6.63 -3.45 9.21
CA GLY A 62 7.37 -2.21 9.27
C GLY A 62 8.10 -2.14 10.60
N ILE A 63 9.21 -1.45 10.65
CA ILE A 63 10.06 -1.42 11.82
C ILE A 63 10.35 0.01 12.24
N GLY A 64 10.42 0.25 13.52
CA GLY A 64 10.76 1.57 14.02
C GLY A 64 11.23 1.55 15.46
N GLU A 65 11.74 2.67 15.91
CA GLU A 65 12.17 2.79 17.29
C GLU A 65 11.00 2.99 18.24
N ASN A 66 9.85 3.33 17.68
CA ASN A 66 8.64 3.49 18.45
C ASN A 66 7.48 3.08 17.57
N ALA A 67 6.29 3.05 18.14
CA ALA A 67 5.12 2.55 17.43
C ALA A 67 4.79 3.41 16.21
N ILE A 68 4.95 4.72 16.33
CA ILE A 68 4.62 5.60 15.21
C ILE A 68 5.55 5.35 14.03
N GLU A 69 6.84 5.21 14.29
CA GLU A 69 7.79 4.93 13.22
C GLU A 69 7.50 3.59 12.57
N ALA A 70 7.12 2.59 13.37
CA ALA A 70 6.81 1.28 12.80
C ALA A 70 5.59 1.36 11.90
N VAL A 71 4.58 2.13 12.31
CA VAL A 71 3.39 2.33 11.48
C VAL A 71 3.75 3.04 10.19
N GLN A 72 4.58 4.08 10.27
CA GLN A 72 4.98 4.80 9.07
C GLN A 72 5.73 3.89 8.10
N ASP A 73 6.59 3.04 8.63
CA ASP A 73 7.33 2.12 7.80
C ASP A 73 6.39 1.08 7.17
N ALA A 74 5.41 0.61 7.94
CA ALA A 74 4.44 -0.34 7.42
C ALA A 74 3.62 0.27 6.30
N LEU A 75 3.26 1.55 6.43
CA LEU A 75 2.51 2.22 5.37
C LEU A 75 3.33 2.33 4.10
N LYS A 76 4.63 2.60 4.23
CA LYS A 76 5.49 2.63 3.05
C LYS A 76 5.54 1.26 2.38
N LEU A 77 5.63 0.21 3.19
CA LEU A 77 5.66 -1.14 2.65
C LEU A 77 4.35 -1.49 1.96
N LEU A 78 3.22 -1.09 2.52
CA LEU A 78 1.93 -1.33 1.88
C LEU A 78 1.88 -0.66 0.51
N GLY A 79 2.37 0.57 0.44
CA GLY A 79 2.40 1.28 -0.84
C GLY A 79 3.25 0.55 -1.85
N LEU A 80 4.43 0.11 -1.44
CA LEU A 80 5.30 -0.63 -2.35
C LEU A 80 4.66 -1.94 -2.78
N LEU A 81 4.02 -2.63 -1.86
CA LEU A 81 3.39 -3.90 -2.18
C LEU A 81 2.27 -3.73 -3.21
N ILE A 82 1.38 -2.77 -2.98
CA ILE A 82 0.25 -2.63 -3.89
C ILE A 82 0.70 -2.10 -5.24
N CYS A 83 1.60 -1.12 -5.27
CA CYS A 83 2.06 -0.57 -6.54
C CYS A 83 2.88 -1.58 -7.32
N SER A 84 3.74 -2.33 -6.64
CA SER A 84 4.53 -3.35 -7.32
C SER A 84 3.65 -4.47 -7.85
N SER A 85 2.62 -4.85 -7.09
CA SER A 85 1.71 -5.89 -7.55
C SER A 85 0.95 -5.44 -8.78
N CYS A 86 0.50 -4.21 -8.80
CA CYS A 86 -0.21 -3.70 -9.96
C CYS A 86 0.68 -3.74 -11.20
N ARG A 87 1.95 -3.38 -11.06
CA ARG A 87 2.87 -3.44 -12.19
C ARG A 87 3.12 -4.87 -12.62
N LEU A 88 3.39 -5.73 -11.65
CA LEU A 88 3.74 -7.10 -11.94
C LEU A 88 2.62 -7.84 -12.67
N TYR A 89 1.40 -7.63 -12.23
CA TYR A 89 0.26 -8.33 -12.80
C TYR A 89 -0.43 -7.52 -13.88
N LYS A 90 0.16 -6.42 -14.27
CA LYS A 90 -0.35 -5.60 -15.38
C LYS A 90 -1.79 -5.20 -15.15
N VAL A 91 -2.08 -4.79 -13.95
CA VAL A 91 -3.41 -4.32 -13.62
C VAL A 91 -3.62 -2.94 -14.22
N LYS A 92 -4.77 -2.72 -14.80
CA LYS A 92 -5.10 -1.43 -15.37
C LYS A 92 -5.73 -0.58 -14.29
N LEU A 93 -5.10 0.54 -13.98
CA LEU A 93 -5.64 1.43 -12.96
C LEU A 93 -6.58 2.43 -13.60
N THR A 94 -7.74 2.62 -12.99
CA THR A 94 -8.59 3.71 -13.40
C THR A 94 -7.95 5.02 -12.95
N LYS A 95 -8.40 6.12 -13.53
CA LYS A 95 -7.89 7.42 -13.14
C LYS A 95 -8.10 7.65 -11.64
N SER A 96 -9.27 7.28 -11.15
CA SER A 96 -9.59 7.46 -9.74
C SER A 96 -8.68 6.63 -8.86
N ASP A 97 -8.41 5.38 -9.25
CA ASP A 97 -7.51 4.52 -8.47
C ASP A 97 -6.09 5.07 -8.48
N ALA A 98 -5.64 5.55 -9.63
CA ALA A 98 -4.30 6.10 -9.71
C ALA A 98 -4.17 7.33 -8.82
N ASP A 99 -5.18 8.20 -8.85
CA ASP A 99 -5.16 9.39 -8.00
C ASP A 99 -5.12 9.00 -6.52
N THR A 100 -5.91 8.01 -6.15
CA THR A 100 -5.95 7.57 -4.76
C THR A 100 -4.62 6.98 -4.33
N LEU A 101 -4.04 6.12 -5.17
CA LEU A 101 -2.74 5.51 -4.84
C LEU A 101 -1.65 6.57 -4.72
N TYR A 102 -1.67 7.53 -5.63
CA TYR A 102 -0.67 8.58 -5.58
C TYR A 102 -0.82 9.42 -4.30
N PHE A 103 -2.05 9.75 -3.96
CA PHE A 103 -2.29 10.55 -2.77
C PHE A 103 -1.83 9.82 -1.51
N GLN A 104 -2.15 8.53 -1.42
CA GLN A 104 -1.82 7.76 -0.23
C GLN A 104 -0.36 7.34 -0.18
N PHE A 105 0.21 7.00 -1.32
CA PHE A 105 1.56 6.46 -1.38
C PHE A 105 2.37 7.13 -2.48
N PRO A 106 2.63 8.43 -2.33
CA PRO A 106 3.24 9.17 -3.45
C PRO A 106 4.59 8.63 -3.89
N GLU A 107 5.44 8.25 -2.95
CA GLU A 107 6.77 7.80 -3.32
C GLU A 107 6.73 6.46 -4.02
N ALA A 108 5.93 5.53 -3.51
CA ALA A 108 5.81 4.22 -4.12
C ALA A 108 5.18 4.33 -5.50
N PHE A 109 4.14 5.13 -5.62
CA PHE A 109 3.45 5.30 -6.89
C PHE A 109 4.40 5.90 -7.92
N GLU A 110 5.11 6.93 -7.54
CA GLU A 110 6.04 7.59 -8.45
C GLU A 110 7.12 6.62 -8.92
N SER A 111 7.58 5.77 -8.00
CA SER A 111 8.61 4.80 -8.35
C SER A 111 8.14 3.78 -9.37
N ARG A 112 6.89 3.33 -9.24
CA ARG A 112 6.38 2.28 -10.11
C ARG A 112 5.59 2.79 -11.31
N PHE A 113 5.05 4.00 -11.22
CA PHE A 113 4.23 4.60 -12.27
C PHE A 113 4.68 6.02 -12.52
N PRO A 114 5.93 6.21 -12.98
CA PRO A 114 6.46 7.58 -13.09
C PRO A 114 5.71 8.44 -14.10
N GLU A 115 5.24 7.86 -15.19
CA GLU A 115 4.54 8.66 -16.19
C GLU A 115 3.19 9.12 -15.68
N GLU A 116 2.48 8.23 -15.03
CA GLU A 116 1.18 8.57 -14.46
C GLU A 116 1.34 9.59 -13.34
N ALA A 117 2.41 9.44 -12.54
CA ALA A 117 2.66 10.41 -11.47
C ALA A 117 2.92 11.78 -12.03
N ALA A 118 3.68 11.85 -13.13
CA ALA A 118 3.96 13.14 -13.75
C ALA A 118 2.68 13.80 -14.25
N GLU A 119 1.78 13.02 -14.82
CA GLU A 119 0.50 13.56 -15.29
C GLU A 119 -0.33 14.11 -14.14
N ILE A 120 -0.34 13.39 -13.03
CA ILE A 120 -1.12 13.83 -11.88
C ILE A 120 -0.56 15.13 -11.32
N LYS A 121 0.76 15.22 -11.23
CA LYS A 121 1.39 16.44 -10.76
C LYS A 121 1.07 17.61 -11.66
N GLU A 122 1.09 17.39 -12.96
CA GLU A 122 0.81 18.45 -13.92
C GLU A 122 -0.61 18.95 -13.78
N ARG A 123 -1.55 18.03 -13.64
CA ARG A 123 -2.95 18.41 -13.44
C ARG A 123 -3.14 19.24 -12.19
N SER A 124 -2.50 18.83 -11.12
CA SER A 124 -2.60 19.54 -9.85
C SER A 124 -2.06 20.96 -9.97
N SER A 125 -0.93 21.10 -10.64
CA SER A 125 -0.33 22.40 -10.83
C SER A 125 -1.25 23.33 -11.63
N ARG A 126 -1.83 22.79 -12.69
CA ARG A 126 -2.72 23.60 -13.50
C ARG A 126 -3.95 24.04 -12.74
N ASP A 127 -4.49 23.14 -11.95
CA ASP A 127 -5.66 23.47 -11.15
C ASP A 127 -5.33 24.55 -10.13
N SER A 128 -4.15 24.45 -9.52
CA SER A 128 -3.73 25.47 -8.59
C SER A 128 -3.61 26.82 -9.25
N GLU A 129 -3.07 26.85 -10.44
CA GLU A 129 -2.85 28.11 -11.13
C GLU A 129 -4.15 28.79 -11.51
N LYS A 130 -5.19 28.01 -11.70
CA LYS A 130 -6.48 28.59 -12.08
C LYS A 130 -7.17 29.29 -10.94
N GLU A 131 -6.73 29.05 -9.73
CA GLU A 131 -7.30 29.73 -8.61
C GLU A 131 -6.58 31.01 -8.33
#